data_d72a6ae28fad460a8ab9a1b3c3ae97bc
#
_entry.id   d72a6ae28fad460a8ab9a1b3c3ae97bc
#
_cell.length_a   1.000
_cell.length_b   1.000
_cell.length_c   1.000
_cell.angle_alpha   90.00
_cell.angle_beta   90.00
_cell.angle_gamma   90.00
#
_symmetry.space_group_name_H-M   'P 1'
#
loop_
_entity.id
_entity.type
_entity.pdbx_description
1 polymer ?
#
loop_
_entity_poly.entity_id
_entity_poly.type
_entity_poly.pdbx_seq_one_letter_code
_entity_poly.pdbx_strand_id
1 'polypeptide(L)'
;MAQFRLQGSKVLAVDMTGDAVKAKNGAMVAYDGQMAFKKMSGGGEGLRGMVTRRLTGEQMTVMEVKGHGTCYFADRASEINLVQLQGEKLFVEAGNLLCTDAALRTGTTFTGLRGASQGNGLFTTTVEGSGQAAITSHGPAVVLRVTKQYPLQVDPGAYVAHTGDLKQHLQSGVNFRTFIGEGSGEAFQIRFEGEGLVYVQPSERNTVGGEV
;
A
#
# COMPACT_ATOMS: atom_id res chain seq x y z
N MET A 1 -12.85 3.88 19.10
CA MET A 1 -11.99 3.41 17.99
C MET A 1 -12.88 3.29 16.76
N ALA A 2 -12.49 3.89 15.65
CA ALA A 2 -13.26 3.83 14.43
C ALA A 2 -13.48 2.38 13.98
N GLN A 3 -14.65 2.08 13.41
CA GLN A 3 -14.97 0.73 12.94
C GLN A 3 -14.94 0.70 11.42
N PHE A 4 -14.07 -0.12 10.87
CA PHE A 4 -13.91 -0.32 9.42
C PHE A 4 -14.78 -1.49 8.98
N ARG A 5 -15.59 -1.27 7.95
CA ARG A 5 -16.39 -2.31 7.30
C ARG A 5 -16.42 -2.12 5.79
N LEU A 6 -16.49 -3.20 5.06
CA LEU A 6 -16.66 -3.13 3.62
C LEU A 6 -18.14 -3.02 3.26
N GLN A 7 -18.45 -2.10 2.35
CA GLN A 7 -19.76 -2.02 1.70
C GLN A 7 -19.60 -2.44 0.23
N GLY A 8 -19.84 -3.73 -0.01
CA GLY A 8 -19.32 -4.39 -1.19
C GLY A 8 -17.78 -4.54 -1.07
N SER A 9 -17.11 -4.84 -2.16
CA SER A 9 -15.66 -5.05 -2.16
C SER A 9 -14.85 -3.78 -2.45
N LYS A 10 -15.50 -2.68 -2.84
CA LYS A 10 -14.84 -1.48 -3.41
C LYS A 10 -15.09 -0.20 -2.63
N VAL A 11 -15.86 -0.26 -1.57
CA VAL A 11 -16.14 0.88 -0.70
C VAL A 11 -15.84 0.51 0.74
N LEU A 12 -14.99 1.30 1.38
CA LEU A 12 -14.75 1.25 2.82
C LEU A 12 -15.70 2.20 3.50
N ALA A 13 -16.54 1.71 4.40
CA ALA A 13 -17.30 2.51 5.33
C ALA A 13 -16.60 2.51 6.68
N VAL A 14 -16.41 3.70 7.26
CA VAL A 14 -15.78 3.91 8.56
C VAL A 14 -16.75 4.61 9.47
N ASP A 15 -17.23 3.89 10.49
CA ASP A 15 -18.12 4.44 11.49
C ASP A 15 -17.30 5.06 12.63
N MET A 16 -17.55 6.34 12.93
CA MET A 16 -16.79 7.16 13.88
C MET A 16 -17.68 7.74 14.97
N THR A 17 -17.20 7.71 16.20
CA THR A 17 -17.89 8.26 17.39
C THR A 17 -17.01 9.28 18.12
N GLY A 18 -16.43 10.23 17.38
CA GLY A 18 -15.42 11.18 17.85
C GLY A 18 -14.00 10.75 17.58
N ASP A 19 -13.82 9.60 16.94
CA ASP A 19 -12.53 9.04 16.51
C ASP A 19 -11.96 9.81 15.31
N ALA A 20 -10.73 9.47 14.97
CA ALA A 20 -10.08 9.98 13.76
C ALA A 20 -9.46 8.85 12.95
N VAL A 21 -9.39 9.05 11.65
CA VAL A 21 -8.68 8.18 10.70
C VAL A 21 -7.81 9.02 9.77
N LYS A 22 -6.79 8.38 9.20
CA LYS A 22 -5.95 8.95 8.14
C LYS A 22 -6.29 8.25 6.85
N ALA A 23 -6.68 9.01 5.83
CA ALA A 23 -7.08 8.45 4.54
C ALA A 23 -6.28 9.10 3.40
N LYS A 24 -6.17 8.40 2.30
CA LYS A 24 -5.61 8.91 1.05
C LYS A 24 -6.39 10.16 0.62
N ASN A 25 -5.68 11.22 0.27
CA ASN A 25 -6.33 12.46 -0.17
C ASN A 25 -7.13 12.21 -1.46
N GLY A 26 -8.38 12.69 -1.46
CA GLY A 26 -9.30 12.47 -2.59
C GLY A 26 -10.01 11.12 -2.62
N ALA A 27 -9.78 10.24 -1.64
CA ALA A 27 -10.44 8.93 -1.57
C ALA A 27 -11.84 8.99 -0.94
N MET A 28 -12.22 10.08 -0.26
CA MET A 28 -13.55 10.23 0.33
C MET A 28 -14.58 10.42 -0.80
N VAL A 29 -15.59 9.56 -0.81
CA VAL A 29 -16.69 9.58 -1.82
C VAL A 29 -18.02 10.05 -1.25
N ALA A 30 -18.25 9.83 0.05
CA ALA A 30 -19.46 10.30 0.73
C ALA A 30 -19.22 10.32 2.26
N TYR A 31 -20.05 11.03 2.99
CA TYR A 31 -20.17 10.93 4.43
C TYR A 31 -21.54 11.38 4.91
N ASP A 32 -21.91 10.92 6.10
CA ASP A 32 -23.04 11.43 6.87
C ASP A 32 -22.56 11.92 8.24
N GLY A 33 -23.43 12.65 8.95
CA GLY A 33 -23.11 13.18 10.27
C GLY A 33 -22.23 14.43 10.25
N GLN A 34 -21.46 14.61 11.33
CA GLN A 34 -20.59 15.78 11.51
C GLN A 34 -19.14 15.37 11.35
N MET A 35 -18.53 15.74 10.23
CA MET A 35 -17.16 15.39 9.87
C MET A 35 -16.29 16.62 9.64
N ALA A 36 -15.06 16.56 10.13
CA ALA A 36 -14.02 17.54 9.87
C ALA A 36 -12.89 16.89 9.07
N PHE A 37 -12.45 17.57 8.02
CA PHE A 37 -11.39 17.12 7.12
C PHE A 37 -10.20 18.06 7.22
N LYS A 38 -9.02 17.52 7.47
CA LYS A 38 -7.78 18.28 7.55
C LYS A 38 -6.73 17.65 6.64
N LYS A 39 -6.30 18.40 5.63
CA LYS A 39 -5.16 17.99 4.80
C LYS A 39 -3.90 17.94 5.66
N MET A 40 -3.26 16.80 5.73
CA MET A 40 -1.98 16.66 6.41
C MET A 40 -0.86 17.04 5.45
N SER A 41 -0.18 18.15 5.75
CA SER A 41 1.01 18.54 5.01
C SER A 41 2.19 17.68 5.51
N GLY A 42 2.50 16.64 4.75
CA GLY A 42 3.69 15.81 4.91
C GLY A 42 3.85 15.10 6.26
N GLY A 43 4.00 13.80 6.24
CA GLY A 43 4.31 13.01 7.44
C GLY A 43 5.48 13.59 8.25
N GLY A 44 5.36 13.52 9.57
CA GLY A 44 6.10 14.17 10.65
C GLY A 44 7.62 13.97 10.74
N GLU A 45 8.33 13.99 9.64
CA GLU A 45 9.78 14.01 9.64
C GLU A 45 10.26 15.26 8.89
N GLY A 46 10.79 16.23 9.63
CA GLY A 46 11.35 17.50 9.22
C GLY A 46 12.00 17.61 7.83
N LEU A 47 12.95 18.50 7.63
CA LEU A 47 13.66 18.79 6.37
C LEU A 47 14.13 17.53 5.55
N ARG A 48 14.39 16.39 6.19
CA ARG A 48 14.75 15.14 5.52
C ARG A 48 13.60 14.54 4.70
N GLY A 49 12.36 14.60 5.17
CA GLY A 49 11.18 14.15 4.43
C GLY A 49 10.89 14.98 3.18
N MET A 50 11.31 16.27 3.18
CA MET A 50 11.09 17.18 2.06
C MET A 50 12.02 16.90 0.86
N VAL A 51 13.24 16.44 1.12
CA VAL A 51 14.23 16.11 0.07
C VAL A 51 13.87 14.79 -0.62
N THR A 52 13.42 13.80 0.14
CA THR A 52 13.01 12.49 -0.40
C THR A 52 11.78 12.63 -1.31
N ARG A 53 10.84 13.52 -0.98
CA ARG A 53 9.63 13.80 -1.77
C ARG A 53 9.90 14.37 -3.17
N ARG A 54 10.97 15.15 -3.35
CA ARG A 54 11.33 15.72 -4.66
C ARG A 54 11.93 14.69 -5.62
N LEU A 55 12.48 13.61 -5.08
CA LEU A 55 13.14 12.56 -5.87
C LEU A 55 12.18 11.46 -6.34
N THR A 56 11.00 11.36 -5.75
CA THR A 56 10.10 10.22 -5.94
C THR A 56 8.84 10.51 -6.74
N GLY A 57 8.54 11.79 -7.01
CA GLY A 57 7.39 12.19 -7.84
C GLY A 57 5.99 11.85 -7.29
N GLU A 58 5.88 10.88 -6.38
CA GLU A 58 4.62 10.45 -5.78
C GLU A 58 4.51 10.89 -4.31
N GLN A 59 3.79 11.97 -4.10
CA GLN A 59 3.37 12.39 -2.77
C GLN A 59 2.06 11.69 -2.42
N MET A 60 2.11 10.65 -1.58
CA MET A 60 0.91 10.22 -0.89
C MET A 60 0.47 11.32 0.07
N THR A 61 -0.41 12.19 -0.41
CA THR A 61 -1.03 13.20 0.45
C THR A 61 -2.13 12.53 1.25
N VAL A 62 -2.04 12.67 2.56
CA VAL A 62 -2.98 12.08 3.51
C VAL A 62 -3.86 13.18 4.07
N MET A 63 -5.13 12.89 4.28
CA MET A 63 -6.06 13.72 5.05
C MET A 63 -6.42 13.02 6.36
N GLU A 64 -6.52 13.78 7.44
CA GLU A 64 -7.16 13.36 8.67
C GLU A 64 -8.64 13.63 8.58
N VAL A 65 -9.45 12.64 8.93
CA VAL A 65 -10.91 12.75 9.03
C VAL A 65 -11.30 12.44 10.46
N LYS A 66 -12.04 13.32 11.10
CA LYS A 66 -12.51 13.18 12.48
C LYS A 66 -13.97 13.60 12.61
N GLY A 67 -14.75 12.87 13.39
CA GLY A 67 -16.14 13.28 13.62
C GLY A 67 -17.04 12.19 14.18
N HIS A 68 -18.35 12.41 14.01
CA HIS A 68 -19.41 11.51 14.43
C HIS A 68 -20.30 11.22 13.23
N GLY A 69 -20.41 9.94 12.85
CA GLY A 69 -21.17 9.46 11.70
C GLY A 69 -20.37 8.47 10.88
N THR A 70 -20.70 8.26 9.63
CA THR A 70 -20.02 7.33 8.72
C THR A 70 -19.33 8.08 7.59
N CYS A 71 -18.08 7.76 7.32
CA CYS A 71 -17.36 8.25 6.14
C CYS A 71 -17.05 7.10 5.18
N TYR A 72 -17.29 7.32 3.90
CA TYR A 72 -17.10 6.33 2.84
C TYR A 72 -15.88 6.68 2.00
N PHE A 73 -15.00 5.69 1.79
CA PHE A 73 -13.78 5.85 1.02
C PHE A 73 -13.74 4.81 -0.12
N ALA A 74 -13.24 5.23 -1.26
CA ALA A 74 -12.95 4.37 -2.40
C ALA A 74 -11.79 4.96 -3.21
N ASP A 75 -11.13 4.13 -4.02
CA ASP A 75 -10.08 4.58 -4.93
C ASP A 75 -10.20 3.85 -6.27
N ARG A 76 -10.59 4.59 -7.32
CA ARG A 76 -10.65 4.13 -8.72
C ARG A 76 -11.31 2.76 -8.92
N ALA A 77 -12.38 2.48 -8.17
CA ALA A 77 -13.07 1.20 -8.16
C ALA A 77 -12.18 -0.03 -7.87
N SER A 78 -11.05 0.17 -7.19
CA SER A 78 -10.18 -0.91 -6.72
C SER A 78 -10.86 -1.74 -5.64
N GLU A 79 -10.48 -3.00 -5.54
CA GLU A 79 -10.88 -3.87 -4.43
C GLU A 79 -10.19 -3.43 -3.14
N ILE A 80 -10.88 -3.57 -2.01
CA ILE A 80 -10.38 -3.14 -0.70
C ILE A 80 -10.17 -4.36 0.18
N ASN A 81 -9.00 -4.40 0.82
CA ASN A 81 -8.64 -5.44 1.77
C ASN A 81 -8.41 -4.79 3.14
N LEU A 82 -9.07 -5.32 4.18
CA LEU A 82 -8.87 -4.88 5.56
C LEU A 82 -7.73 -5.70 6.20
N VAL A 83 -6.82 -4.99 6.84
CA VAL A 83 -5.69 -5.59 7.57
C VAL A 83 -5.79 -5.16 9.02
N GLN A 84 -5.90 -6.13 9.94
CA GLN A 84 -5.86 -5.89 11.38
C GLN A 84 -4.41 -6.03 11.84
N LEU A 85 -3.87 -4.98 12.45
CA LEU A 85 -2.52 -4.97 13.05
C LEU A 85 -2.63 -5.12 14.58
N GLN A 86 -1.78 -5.96 15.16
CA GLN A 86 -1.69 -6.22 16.59
C GLN A 86 -0.27 -5.95 17.12
N GLY A 87 0.35 -4.88 16.63
CA GLY A 87 1.70 -4.46 16.98
C GLY A 87 2.75 -4.75 15.90
N GLU A 88 2.41 -5.57 14.90
CA GLU A 88 3.27 -5.82 13.76
C GLU A 88 3.30 -4.63 12.80
N LYS A 89 4.28 -4.67 11.88
CA LYS A 89 4.45 -3.70 10.82
C LYS A 89 3.85 -4.23 9.52
N LEU A 90 3.04 -3.39 8.88
CA LEU A 90 2.56 -3.57 7.51
C LEU A 90 3.40 -2.70 6.58
N PHE A 91 3.89 -3.29 5.51
CA PHE A 91 4.56 -2.63 4.40
C PHE A 91 3.61 -2.63 3.22
N VAL A 92 3.28 -1.44 2.70
CA VAL A 92 2.31 -1.28 1.60
C VAL A 92 3.00 -0.54 0.47
N GLU A 93 2.81 -0.99 -0.75
CA GLU A 93 3.18 -0.18 -1.92
C GLU A 93 2.46 1.17 -1.85
N ALA A 94 3.19 2.27 -2.13
CA ALA A 94 2.75 3.62 -1.78
C ALA A 94 1.36 4.00 -2.32
N GLY A 95 1.01 3.56 -3.52
CA GLY A 95 -0.30 3.83 -4.15
C GLY A 95 -1.46 3.04 -3.54
N ASN A 96 -1.20 1.95 -2.81
CA ASN A 96 -2.21 1.00 -2.35
C ASN A 96 -2.73 1.25 -0.93
N LEU A 97 -2.19 2.18 -0.15
CA LEU A 97 -2.72 2.52 1.16
C LEU A 97 -3.93 3.45 1.02
N LEU A 98 -5.11 3.02 1.49
CA LEU A 98 -6.35 3.79 1.42
C LEU A 98 -6.66 4.55 2.70
N CYS A 99 -6.69 3.85 3.83
CA CYS A 99 -7.11 4.41 5.11
C CYS A 99 -6.46 3.66 6.28
N THR A 100 -6.21 4.35 7.38
CA THR A 100 -5.71 3.75 8.63
C THR A 100 -6.37 4.39 9.84
N ASP A 101 -6.46 3.66 10.94
CA ASP A 101 -6.69 4.28 12.24
C ASP A 101 -5.67 5.41 12.49
N ALA A 102 -6.11 6.53 13.07
CA ALA A 102 -5.22 7.66 13.33
C ALA A 102 -4.08 7.33 14.32
N ALA A 103 -4.30 6.35 15.20
CA ALA A 103 -3.31 5.88 16.17
C ALA A 103 -2.14 5.14 15.52
N LEU A 104 -2.31 4.58 14.32
CA LEU A 104 -1.25 3.93 13.59
C LEU A 104 -0.22 4.95 13.09
N ARG A 105 1.06 4.63 13.27
CA ARG A 105 2.17 5.43 12.74
C ARG A 105 2.41 5.04 11.30
N THR A 106 2.52 6.04 10.44
CA THR A 106 2.85 5.84 9.03
C THR A 106 4.23 6.44 8.74
N GLY A 107 5.04 5.71 8.01
CA GLY A 107 6.35 6.15 7.53
C GLY A 107 6.54 5.79 6.07
N THR A 108 7.62 6.25 5.46
CA THR A 108 8.01 5.84 4.10
C THR A 108 9.38 5.20 4.16
N THR A 109 9.49 4.00 3.62
CA THR A 109 10.75 3.29 3.48
C THR A 109 11.04 3.11 2.00
N PHE A 110 12.24 3.49 1.59
CA PHE A 110 12.75 3.18 0.26
C PHE A 110 13.41 1.82 0.31
N THR A 111 12.78 0.82 -0.25
CA THR A 111 13.40 -0.48 -0.48
C THR A 111 14.25 -0.34 -1.73
N GLY A 112 15.54 -0.05 -1.53
CA GLY A 112 16.49 0.32 -2.56
C GLY A 112 16.67 -0.73 -3.64
N LEU A 113 15.82 -0.71 -4.63
CA LEU A 113 15.99 -1.41 -5.90
C LEU A 113 16.86 -0.55 -6.83
N ARG A 114 18.13 -0.33 -6.44
CA ARG A 114 19.12 0.24 -7.35
C ARG A 114 19.37 -0.77 -8.46
N GLY A 115 18.81 -0.53 -9.64
CA GLY A 115 19.04 -1.35 -10.81
C GLY A 115 17.80 -1.71 -11.63
N ALA A 116 16.58 -1.36 -11.23
CA ALA A 116 15.45 -1.39 -12.16
C ALA A 116 15.71 -0.37 -13.25
N SER A 117 15.77 -0.81 -14.50
CA SER A 117 16.29 -0.08 -15.68
C SER A 117 15.56 1.20 -16.05
N GLN A 118 14.63 1.71 -15.24
CA GLN A 118 13.89 2.96 -15.46
C GLN A 118 13.67 3.82 -14.21
N GLY A 119 14.53 3.73 -13.20
CA GLY A 119 14.61 4.79 -12.18
C GLY A 119 13.51 4.82 -11.11
N ASN A 120 12.49 4.00 -11.18
CA ASN A 120 11.42 3.96 -10.17
C ASN A 120 11.68 2.81 -9.19
N GLY A 121 12.36 3.11 -8.07
CA GLY A 121 12.47 2.19 -6.95
C GLY A 121 11.09 1.88 -6.34
N LEU A 122 10.94 0.70 -5.73
CA LEU A 122 9.72 0.35 -5.01
C LEU A 122 9.63 1.19 -3.74
N PHE A 123 8.70 2.14 -3.70
CA PHE A 123 8.42 2.93 -2.51
C PHE A 123 7.37 2.22 -1.68
N THR A 124 7.72 1.94 -0.44
CA THR A 124 6.86 1.24 0.50
C THR A 124 6.48 2.19 1.63
N THR A 125 5.20 2.34 1.87
CA THR A 125 4.67 2.98 3.07
C THR A 125 4.64 1.97 4.19
N THR A 126 5.19 2.30 5.35
CA THR A 126 5.10 1.49 6.56
C THR A 126 3.94 1.97 7.41
N VAL A 127 3.20 1.02 7.98
CA VAL A 127 2.13 1.26 8.95
C VAL A 127 2.41 0.41 10.19
N GLU A 128 2.54 1.05 11.36
CA GLU A 128 2.97 0.39 12.59
C GLU A 128 2.02 0.70 13.76
N GLY A 129 1.79 -0.29 14.61
CA GLY A 129 0.99 -0.20 15.82
C GLY A 129 -0.16 -1.19 15.84
N SER A 130 -1.15 -0.95 16.71
CA SER A 130 -2.35 -1.79 16.82
C SER A 130 -3.57 -1.02 16.34
N GLY A 131 -4.32 -1.59 15.41
CA GLY A 131 -5.47 -0.94 14.76
C GLY A 131 -5.74 -1.49 13.38
N GLN A 132 -6.63 -0.85 12.63
CA GLN A 132 -7.06 -1.26 11.31
C GLN A 132 -6.43 -0.42 10.20
N ALA A 133 -6.05 -1.08 9.13
CA ALA A 133 -5.64 -0.46 7.87
C ALA A 133 -6.47 -1.04 6.72
N ALA A 134 -6.77 -0.20 5.73
CA ALA A 134 -7.41 -0.60 4.48
C ALA A 134 -6.41 -0.36 3.34
N ILE A 135 -6.19 -1.38 2.53
CA ILE A 135 -5.34 -1.33 1.34
C ILE A 135 -6.17 -1.65 0.09
N THR A 136 -5.76 -1.11 -1.04
CA THR A 136 -6.42 -1.32 -2.33
C THR A 136 -5.63 -2.27 -3.22
N SER A 137 -6.32 -2.96 -4.13
CA SER A 137 -5.73 -3.82 -5.15
C SER A 137 -6.54 -3.76 -6.45
N HIS A 138 -5.89 -4.00 -7.57
CA HIS A 138 -6.56 -4.17 -8.86
C HIS A 138 -7.04 -5.62 -9.01
N GLY A 139 -8.32 -5.85 -8.74
CA GLY A 139 -8.93 -7.15 -8.54
C GLY A 139 -8.69 -7.74 -7.14
N PRO A 140 -9.35 -8.85 -6.79
CA PRO A 140 -9.23 -9.47 -5.47
C PRO A 140 -7.79 -9.86 -5.15
N ALA A 141 -7.25 -9.36 -4.02
CA ALA A 141 -5.91 -9.72 -3.61
C ALA A 141 -5.83 -11.18 -3.14
N VAL A 142 -4.76 -11.85 -3.52
CA VAL A 142 -4.39 -13.17 -3.00
C VAL A 142 -3.40 -12.98 -1.86
N VAL A 143 -3.65 -13.62 -0.72
CA VAL A 143 -2.76 -13.58 0.44
C VAL A 143 -1.94 -14.87 0.47
N LEU A 144 -0.63 -14.74 0.29
CA LEU A 144 0.31 -15.84 0.21
C LEU A 144 1.18 -15.88 1.48
N ARG A 145 1.30 -17.07 2.08
CA ARG A 145 2.17 -17.28 3.23
C ARG A 145 3.59 -17.56 2.78
N VAL A 146 4.54 -16.85 3.36
CA VAL A 146 5.97 -17.11 3.23
C VAL A 146 6.47 -17.79 4.49
N THR A 147 7.27 -18.83 4.34
CA THR A 147 7.95 -19.51 5.43
C THR A 147 9.44 -19.65 5.10
N LYS A 148 10.26 -19.94 6.11
CA LYS A 148 11.70 -20.17 5.89
C LYS A 148 12.01 -21.27 4.88
N GLN A 149 11.10 -22.26 4.75
CA GLN A 149 11.26 -23.38 3.82
C GLN A 149 10.74 -23.06 2.41
N TYR A 150 9.78 -22.13 2.31
CA TYR A 150 9.11 -21.80 1.06
C TYR A 150 9.17 -20.28 0.83
N PRO A 151 10.29 -19.78 0.29
CA PRO A 151 10.39 -18.40 -0.15
C PRO A 151 9.46 -18.15 -1.35
N LEU A 152 9.00 -16.92 -1.49
CA LEU A 152 8.05 -16.50 -2.52
C LEU A 152 8.72 -15.54 -3.50
N GLN A 153 8.52 -15.76 -4.80
CA GLN A 153 8.84 -14.80 -5.85
C GLN A 153 7.56 -14.11 -6.33
N VAL A 154 7.61 -12.78 -6.46
CA VAL A 154 6.48 -11.93 -6.84
C VAL A 154 6.93 -10.97 -7.92
N ASP A 155 6.09 -10.79 -8.94
CA ASP A 155 6.25 -9.71 -9.90
C ASP A 155 6.09 -8.35 -9.18
N PRO A 156 7.02 -7.38 -9.37
CA PRO A 156 6.90 -6.06 -8.75
C PRO A 156 5.59 -5.34 -9.06
N GLY A 157 5.03 -5.54 -10.26
CA GLY A 157 3.74 -4.98 -10.67
C GLY A 157 2.54 -5.61 -9.96
N ALA A 158 2.66 -6.86 -9.51
CA ALA A 158 1.62 -7.57 -8.78
C ALA A 158 1.72 -7.40 -7.26
N TYR A 159 2.84 -6.89 -6.73
CA TYR A 159 3.02 -6.69 -5.29
C TYR A 159 2.12 -5.57 -4.75
N VAL A 160 1.41 -5.84 -3.65
CA VAL A 160 0.53 -4.89 -2.96
C VAL A 160 1.06 -4.53 -1.57
N ALA A 161 1.30 -5.54 -0.74
CA ALA A 161 1.71 -5.33 0.65
C ALA A 161 2.33 -6.61 1.25
N HIS A 162 2.96 -6.47 2.42
CA HIS A 162 3.35 -7.63 3.24
C HIS A 162 3.36 -7.29 4.73
N THR A 163 3.27 -8.34 5.56
CA THR A 163 3.45 -8.28 7.01
C THR A 163 4.44 -9.36 7.44
N GLY A 164 4.93 -9.25 8.67
CA GLY A 164 5.84 -10.23 9.27
C GLY A 164 7.32 -9.88 9.09
N ASP A 165 8.19 -10.82 9.49
CA ASP A 165 9.65 -10.68 9.37
C ASP A 165 10.12 -11.23 8.03
N LEU A 166 9.94 -10.42 6.98
CA LEU A 166 10.29 -10.76 5.60
C LEU A 166 11.44 -9.90 5.10
N LYS A 167 12.47 -10.56 4.57
CA LYS A 167 13.54 -9.94 3.80
C LYS A 167 13.15 -9.90 2.32
N GLN A 168 13.36 -8.76 1.69
CA GLN A 168 13.09 -8.57 0.27
C GLN A 168 14.40 -8.50 -0.50
N HIS A 169 14.50 -9.26 -1.58
CA HIS A 169 15.62 -9.24 -2.50
C HIS A 169 15.10 -9.11 -3.93
N LEU A 170 15.64 -8.14 -4.67
CA LEU A 170 15.39 -8.08 -6.11
C LEU A 170 16.30 -9.09 -6.81
N GLN A 171 15.71 -9.96 -7.59
CA GLN A 171 16.44 -10.91 -8.43
C GLN A 171 16.12 -10.65 -9.91
N SER A 172 17.14 -10.61 -10.75
CA SER A 172 16.95 -10.64 -12.20
C SER A 172 16.72 -12.10 -12.60
N GLY A 173 15.53 -12.39 -13.13
CA GLY A 173 15.16 -13.75 -13.53
C GLY A 173 15.75 -14.14 -14.88
N VAL A 174 16.93 -14.75 -14.91
CA VAL A 174 17.53 -15.27 -16.16
C VAL A 174 16.64 -16.35 -16.81
N ASN A 175 15.83 -17.08 -16.01
CA ASN A 175 14.98 -18.14 -16.50
C ASN A 175 13.56 -17.71 -16.91
N PHE A 176 13.15 -16.48 -16.59
CA PHE A 176 11.83 -15.98 -16.98
C PHE A 176 11.78 -15.48 -18.42
N ARG A 177 12.94 -15.19 -19.02
CA ARG A 177 13.06 -14.81 -20.44
C ARG A 177 12.47 -15.84 -21.41
N THR A 178 12.44 -17.09 -21.03
CA THR A 178 11.93 -18.19 -21.87
C THR A 178 10.41 -18.29 -21.88
N PHE A 179 9.72 -17.65 -20.92
CA PHE A 179 8.27 -17.77 -20.75
C PHE A 179 7.45 -16.61 -21.35
N ILE A 180 8.06 -15.44 -21.53
CA ILE A 180 7.34 -14.24 -21.99
C ILE A 180 7.91 -13.79 -23.33
N GLY A 181 7.83 -14.58 -24.39
CA GLY A 181 8.16 -14.20 -25.78
C GLY A 181 8.83 -12.84 -26.00
N GLU A 182 9.78 -12.77 -26.90
CA GLU A 182 10.64 -11.64 -27.26
C GLU A 182 10.00 -10.24 -27.09
N GLY A 183 10.24 -9.57 -25.94
CA GLY A 183 9.79 -8.23 -25.64
C GLY A 183 10.63 -7.63 -24.52
N SER A 184 11.79 -7.10 -24.88
CA SER A 184 12.65 -6.14 -24.18
C SER A 184 12.19 -5.68 -22.76
N GLY A 185 12.66 -6.33 -21.73
CA GLY A 185 12.59 -5.85 -20.35
C GLY A 185 13.31 -6.85 -19.46
N GLU A 186 14.29 -6.42 -18.69
CA GLU A 186 14.86 -7.24 -17.65
C GLU A 186 13.73 -7.57 -16.67
N ALA A 187 13.23 -8.82 -16.69
CA ALA A 187 12.20 -9.28 -15.77
C ALA A 187 12.81 -9.41 -14.37
N PHE A 188 12.55 -8.43 -13.53
CA PHE A 188 12.91 -8.47 -12.13
C PHE A 188 11.79 -9.13 -11.34
N GLN A 189 12.16 -9.86 -10.30
CA GLN A 189 11.24 -10.44 -9.33
C GLN A 189 11.65 -10.00 -7.93
N ILE A 190 10.67 -9.81 -7.05
CA ILE A 190 10.90 -9.60 -5.64
C ILE A 190 10.86 -10.98 -4.98
N ARG A 191 11.97 -11.40 -4.39
CA ARG A 191 12.05 -12.60 -3.57
C ARG A 191 11.85 -12.23 -2.12
N PHE A 192 10.85 -12.87 -1.49
CA PHE A 192 10.57 -12.77 -0.06
C PHE A 192 11.09 -14.00 0.66
N GLU A 193 11.84 -13.80 1.74
CA GLU A 193 12.37 -14.84 2.62
C GLU A 193 12.07 -14.50 4.07
N GLY A 194 11.76 -15.52 4.89
CA GLY A 194 11.43 -15.35 6.31
C GLY A 194 10.07 -15.92 6.65
N GLU A 195 9.33 -15.25 7.52
CA GLU A 195 7.99 -15.66 7.95
C GLU A 195 7.03 -14.47 7.89
N GLY A 196 5.93 -14.61 7.12
CA GLY A 196 4.96 -13.54 6.96
C GLY A 196 3.91 -13.82 5.90
N LEU A 197 3.16 -12.78 5.58
CA LEU A 197 2.12 -12.79 4.56
C LEU A 197 2.44 -11.75 3.49
N VAL A 198 2.26 -12.13 2.23
CA VAL A 198 2.41 -11.23 1.08
C VAL A 198 1.08 -11.14 0.36
N TYR A 199 0.64 -9.91 0.10
CA TYR A 199 -0.57 -9.60 -0.66
C TYR A 199 -0.19 -9.31 -2.11
N VAL A 200 -0.77 -10.04 -3.04
CA VAL A 200 -0.55 -9.86 -4.48
C VAL A 200 -1.88 -9.65 -5.19
N GLN A 201 -1.86 -8.84 -6.23
CA GLN A 201 -3.04 -8.57 -7.07
C GLN A 201 -2.95 -9.36 -8.39
N PRO A 202 -4.11 -9.74 -8.99
CA PRO A 202 -4.13 -10.51 -10.24
C PRO A 202 -3.86 -9.65 -11.49
N SER A 203 -3.49 -8.39 -11.33
CA SER A 203 -3.21 -7.45 -12.41
C SER A 203 -1.86 -6.80 -12.18
N GLU A 204 -1.01 -6.83 -13.18
CA GLU A 204 0.25 -6.09 -13.17
C GLU A 204 -0.01 -4.59 -13.35
N ARG A 205 0.68 -3.76 -12.57
CA ARG A 205 0.71 -2.33 -12.82
C ARG A 205 1.58 -2.08 -14.04
N ASN A 206 1.05 -1.36 -15.03
CA ASN A 206 1.86 -0.87 -16.13
C ASN A 206 2.88 0.11 -15.55
N THR A 207 4.13 -0.32 -15.43
CA THR A 207 5.26 0.50 -15.00
C THR A 207 5.77 1.41 -16.14
N VAL A 208 5.19 1.29 -17.32
CA VAL A 208 5.47 2.14 -18.47
C VAL A 208 4.39 3.22 -18.56
N GLY A 209 4.79 4.47 -18.40
CA GLY A 209 3.90 5.63 -18.52
C GLY A 209 3.17 5.65 -19.85
N GLY A 210 1.87 5.47 -19.77
CA GLY A 210 0.94 5.56 -20.87
C GLY A 210 -0.46 5.72 -20.28
N GLU A 211 -0.86 6.99 -20.12
CA GLU A 211 -2.26 7.34 -19.94
C GLU A 211 -3.06 6.81 -21.13
N VAL A 212 -4.18 6.15 -20.84
CA VAL A 212 -5.31 6.05 -21.75
C VAL A 212 -6.49 6.76 -21.10
#